data_7f11202fa2a74c5fb6d3a9797084724e
#
_entry.id   7f11202fa2a74c5fb6d3a9797084724e
#
_cell.length_a   1.000
_cell.length_b   1.000
_cell.length_c   1.000
_cell.angle_alpha   90.00
_cell.angle_beta   90.00
_cell.angle_gamma   90.00
#
_symmetry.space_group_name_H-M   'P 1'
#
loop_
_entity.id
_entity.type
_entity.pdbx_description
1 polymer ?
#
loop_
_entity_poly.entity_id
_entity_poly.type
_entity_poly.pdbx_seq_one_letter_code
_entity_poly.pdbx_strand_id
1 'polypeptide(L)' 'MKIEVLGTGCAKCITLEKVVKEAIAKSGKFVQLEKVDDIMKIMEYQVMSTPGLVIDGEVVSTGKVLTVEEVLALMNK' A
#
# COMPACT_ATOMS: atom_id res chain seq x y z
N MET A 1 -5.82 -6.48 10.31
CA MET A 1 -5.36 -5.30 9.53
C MET A 1 -5.44 -5.61 8.05
N LYS A 2 -5.91 -4.68 7.27
CA LYS A 2 -5.98 -4.83 5.83
C LYS A 2 -5.17 -3.71 5.17
N ILE A 3 -4.27 -4.09 4.25
CA ILE A 3 -3.47 -3.14 3.50
C ILE A 3 -3.85 -3.25 2.02
N GLU A 4 -4.07 -2.11 1.38
CA GLU A 4 -4.35 -2.07 -0.05
C GLU A 4 -3.27 -1.25 -0.75
N VAL A 5 -2.78 -1.78 -1.87
CA VAL A 5 -1.85 -1.06 -2.75
C VAL A 5 -2.63 -0.62 -3.97
N LEU A 6 -2.78 0.69 -4.13
CA LEU A 6 -3.55 1.27 -5.23
C LEU A 6 -2.63 1.57 -6.39
N GLY A 7 -2.92 1.00 -7.55
CA GLY A 7 -2.12 1.28 -8.74
C GLY A 7 -2.51 0.39 -9.91
N THR A 8 -2.18 0.86 -11.10
CA THR A 8 -2.56 0.20 -12.35
C THR A 8 -1.46 -0.69 -12.92
N GLY A 9 -0.52 -1.14 -12.08
CA GLY A 9 0.53 -2.07 -12.49
C GLY A 9 1.80 -1.41 -13.00
N CYS A 10 2.03 -0.14 -12.67
CA CYS A 10 3.28 0.54 -13.04
C CYS A 10 4.45 -0.05 -12.23
N ALA A 11 5.68 0.24 -12.67
CA ALA A 11 6.88 -0.26 -12.02
C ALA A 11 6.93 0.09 -10.53
N LYS A 12 6.56 1.33 -10.18
CA LYS A 12 6.52 1.78 -8.79
C LYS A 12 5.46 1.03 -7.98
N CYS A 13 4.32 0.73 -8.60
CA CYS A 13 3.24 -0.01 -7.95
C CYS A 13 3.71 -1.42 -7.58
N ILE A 14 4.40 -2.09 -8.50
CA ILE A 14 4.95 -3.43 -8.29
C ILE A 14 6.00 -3.40 -7.19
N THR A 15 6.88 -2.40 -7.20
CA THR A 15 7.93 -2.25 -6.20
C THR A 15 7.32 -2.05 -4.81
N LEU A 16 6.32 -1.17 -4.69
CA LEU A 16 5.66 -0.92 -3.41
C LEU A 16 4.97 -2.19 -2.90
N GLU A 17 4.34 -2.95 -3.78
CA GLU A 17 3.71 -4.21 -3.39
C GLU A 17 4.73 -5.17 -2.76
N LYS A 18 5.92 -5.29 -3.37
CA LYS A 18 6.99 -6.12 -2.83
C LYS A 18 7.46 -5.64 -1.47
N VAL A 19 7.62 -4.32 -1.32
CA VAL A 19 8.02 -3.71 -0.05
C VAL A 19 6.99 -4.00 1.04
N VAL A 20 5.71 -3.87 0.71
CA VAL A 20 4.63 -4.13 1.68
C VAL A 20 4.62 -5.60 2.09
N LYS A 21 4.79 -6.52 1.15
CA LYS A 21 4.86 -7.96 1.46
C LYS A 21 6.01 -8.27 2.41
N GLU A 22 7.17 -7.65 2.17
CA GLU A 22 8.32 -7.84 3.04
C GLU A 22 8.07 -7.26 4.44
N ALA A 23 7.46 -6.09 4.52
CA ALA A 23 7.11 -5.48 5.80
C ALA A 23 6.14 -6.35 6.59
N ILE A 24 5.14 -6.92 5.93
CA ILE A 24 4.18 -7.83 6.57
C ILE A 24 4.91 -9.03 7.15
N ALA A 25 5.82 -9.63 6.36
CA ALA A 25 6.59 -10.79 6.82
C ALA A 25 7.45 -10.44 8.04
N LYS A 26 8.08 -9.26 8.03
CA LYS A 26 8.92 -8.83 9.14
C LYS A 26 8.13 -8.47 10.38
N SER A 27 6.91 -7.98 10.22
CA SER A 27 6.07 -7.57 11.35
C SER A 27 5.60 -8.75 12.19
N GLY A 28 5.50 -9.92 11.60
CA GLY A 28 4.94 -11.09 12.24
C GLY A 28 3.44 -11.00 12.50
N LYS A 29 2.78 -9.99 11.97
CA LYS A 29 1.34 -9.80 12.11
C LYS A 29 0.59 -10.46 10.98
N PHE A 30 -0.64 -10.87 11.26
CA PHE A 30 -1.53 -11.39 10.22
C PHE A 30 -2.17 -10.19 9.52
N VAL A 31 -1.76 -9.94 8.29
CA VAL A 31 -2.23 -8.80 7.51
C VAL A 31 -2.74 -9.29 6.16
N GLN A 32 -3.94 -8.83 5.79
CA GLN A 32 -4.50 -9.10 4.48
C GLN A 32 -4.00 -8.02 3.51
N LEU A 33 -3.31 -8.45 2.45
CA LEU A 33 -2.84 -7.56 1.40
C LEU A 33 -3.71 -7.71 0.17
N GLU A 34 -4.18 -6.59 -0.34
CA GLU A 34 -4.96 -6.55 -1.57
C GLU A 34 -4.36 -5.55 -2.54
N LYS A 35 -4.26 -5.93 -3.80
CA LYS A 35 -3.85 -5.02 -4.86
C LYS A 35 -5.10 -4.48 -5.54
N VAL A 36 -5.22 -3.16 -5.58
CA VAL A 36 -6.38 -2.48 -6.19
C VAL A 36 -5.90 -1.78 -7.47
N ASP A 37 -6.31 -2.32 -8.60
CA ASP A 37 -5.96 -1.76 -9.92
C ASP A 37 -7.16 -1.14 -10.64
N ASP A 38 -8.32 -1.15 -10.00
CA ASP A 38 -9.53 -0.55 -10.55
C ASP A 38 -9.48 0.97 -10.35
N ILE A 39 -9.44 1.72 -11.44
CA ILE A 39 -9.36 3.18 -11.42
C ILE A 39 -10.52 3.78 -10.62
N MET A 40 -11.72 3.22 -10.73
CA MET A 40 -12.86 3.75 -10.00
C MET A 40 -12.66 3.67 -8.49
N LYS A 41 -12.12 2.56 -8.00
CA LYS A 41 -11.83 2.40 -6.58
C LYS A 41 -10.70 3.32 -6.13
N ILE A 42 -9.67 3.48 -6.96
CA ILE A 42 -8.57 4.41 -6.67
C ILE A 42 -9.11 5.83 -6.53
N MET A 43 -10.01 6.23 -7.41
CA MET A 43 -10.64 7.54 -7.37
C MET A 43 -11.52 7.72 -6.13
N GLU A 44 -12.17 6.67 -5.67
CA GLU A 44 -12.97 6.71 -4.43
C GLU A 44 -12.12 7.08 -3.23
N TYR A 45 -10.86 6.67 -3.21
CA TYR A 45 -9.91 7.06 -2.16
C TYR A 45 -9.35 8.47 -2.37
N GLN A 46 -9.74 9.15 -3.46
CA GLN A 46 -9.24 10.49 -3.83
C GLN A 46 -7.72 10.52 -4.01
N VAL A 47 -7.16 9.42 -4.49
CA VAL A 47 -5.72 9.32 -4.76
C VAL A 47 -5.47 9.84 -6.17
N MET A 48 -4.67 10.90 -6.27
CA MET A 48 -4.34 11.54 -7.54
C MET A 48 -3.04 11.00 -8.15
N SER A 49 -2.19 10.41 -7.32
CA SER A 49 -0.90 9.87 -7.75
C SER A 49 -0.76 8.42 -7.30
N THR A 50 -0.35 7.54 -8.20
CA THR A 50 -0.08 6.15 -7.86
C THR A 50 1.43 5.94 -7.77
N PRO A 51 1.89 4.96 -6.97
CA PRO A 51 1.11 4.06 -6.14
C PRO A 51 0.57 4.72 -4.88
N GLY A 52 -0.58 4.25 -4.40
CA GLY A 52 -1.13 4.67 -3.12
C GLY A 52 -1.10 3.52 -2.13
N LEU A 53 -0.92 3.84 -0.87
CA LEU A 53 -0.94 2.85 0.21
C LEU A 53 -2.09 3.15 1.15
N VAL A 54 -2.94 2.16 1.37
CA VAL A 54 -4.11 2.27 2.26
C VAL A 54 -3.98 1.24 3.36
N ILE A 55 -4.12 1.67 4.61
CA ILE A 55 -4.13 0.77 5.76
C ILE A 55 -5.45 0.96 6.50
N ASP A 56 -6.21 -0.14 6.62
CA ASP A 56 -7.51 -0.17 7.29
C ASP A 56 -8.46 0.94 6.78
N GLY A 57 -8.47 1.15 5.47
CA GLY A 57 -9.34 2.12 4.84
C GLY A 57 -8.83 3.55 4.83
N GLU A 58 -7.66 3.79 5.40
CA GLU A 58 -7.07 5.12 5.46
C GLU A 58 -5.88 5.22 4.50
N VAL A 59 -5.90 6.24 3.64
CA VAL A 59 -4.78 6.50 2.72
C VAL A 59 -3.62 7.09 3.52
N VAL A 60 -2.51 6.36 3.60
CA VAL A 60 -1.35 6.79 4.40
C VAL A 60 -0.20 7.31 3.55
N SER A 61 -0.21 7.02 2.25
CA SER A 61 0.83 7.49 1.33
C SER A 61 0.31 7.48 -0.10
N THR A 62 0.77 8.43 -0.90
CA THR A 62 0.47 8.51 -2.33
C THR A 62 1.71 8.91 -3.10
N GLY A 63 1.86 8.35 -4.31
CA GLY A 63 2.91 8.74 -5.25
C GLY A 63 4.32 8.38 -4.86
N LYS A 64 4.50 7.56 -3.82
CA LYS A 64 5.83 7.20 -3.31
C LYS A 64 6.00 5.71 -3.18
N VAL A 65 7.24 5.25 -3.38
CA VAL A 65 7.66 3.91 -2.99
C VAL A 65 8.33 4.04 -1.62
N LEU A 66 7.67 3.48 -0.62
CA LEU A 66 8.17 3.53 0.76
C LEU A 66 9.21 2.45 0.99
N THR A 67 10.05 2.65 2.00
CA THR A 67 10.95 1.60 2.46
C THR A 67 10.20 0.64 3.38
N VAL A 68 10.79 -0.54 3.63
CA VAL A 68 10.21 -1.52 4.55
C VAL A 68 10.02 -0.90 5.94
N GLU A 69 11.01 -0.15 6.42
CA GLU A 69 10.93 0.51 7.73
C GLU A 69 9.79 1.52 7.80
N GLU A 70 9.60 2.27 6.73
CA GLU A 70 8.51 3.25 6.67
C GLU A 70 7.14 2.57 6.73
N VAL A 71 6.98 1.46 5.99
CA VAL A 71 5.74 0.71 6.01
C VAL A 71 5.50 0.12 7.40
N LEU A 72 6.53 -0.46 8.02
CA LEU A 72 6.43 -1.00 9.37
C LEU A 72 6.01 0.07 10.39
N ALA A 73 6.56 1.28 10.27
CA ALA A 73 6.20 2.39 11.15
C ALA A 73 4.73 2.75 11.00
N LEU A 74 4.22 2.77 9.77
CA LEU A 74 2.82 3.06 9.49
C LEU A 74 1.89 1.95 10.02
N MET A 75 2.33 0.69 9.94
CA MET A 75 1.56 -0.45 10.43
C MET A 75 1.44 -0.45 11.96
N ASN A 76 2.38 0.16 12.65
CA ASN A 76 2.44 0.16 14.11
C ASN A 76 1.78 1.38 14.75
N LYS A 77 1.11 2.20 13.96
CA LYS A 77 0.36 3.34 14.51
C LYS A 77 -0.92 2.92 15.19
#